data_b5f0b712690270eee865d47911dd4d38
#
_entry.id   b5f0b712690270eee865d47911dd4d38
#
_cell.length_a   1.000
_cell.length_b   1.000
_cell.length_c   1.000
_cell.angle_alpha   90.00
_cell.angle_beta   90.00
_cell.angle_gamma   90.00
#
_symmetry.space_group_name_H-M   'P 1'
#
loop_
_entity.id
_entity.type
_entity.pdbx_description
1 polymer ?
#
loop_
_entity_poly.entity_id
_entity_poly.type
_entity_poly.pdbx_seq_one_letter_code
_entity_poly.pdbx_strand_id
1 'polypeptide(L)'
;MLGLRAAAPLAAYFGYFAAKVLPEVHVLDHGGSALTDQLEQARAAGATAMLGIVLPRHPRESLAALREARAAGLTVVALTDSPIGEVADAADVTLHARVSPRLVFDLHAAPMALAMVLLQAMCDAAPARTQARLEAFDASAARRDLFLT
;
A
#
# COMPACT_ATOMS: atom_id res chain seq x y z
N MET A 1 -0.82 -2.40 -4.46
CA MET A 1 0.11 -1.71 -3.55
C MET A 1 1.41 -2.50 -3.44
N LEU A 2 2.51 -1.82 -3.22
CA LEU A 2 3.85 -2.40 -3.17
C LEU A 2 4.49 -2.20 -1.80
N GLY A 3 5.11 -3.24 -1.25
CA GLY A 3 6.00 -3.15 -0.10
C GLY A 3 6.89 -4.37 -0.06
N LEU A 4 8.21 -4.17 -0.22
CA LEU A 4 9.18 -5.27 -0.25
C LEU A 4 10.00 -5.32 1.04
N ARG A 5 10.53 -6.52 1.38
CA ARG A 5 11.39 -6.77 2.54
C ARG A 5 10.72 -6.30 3.85
N ALA A 6 11.32 -5.37 4.60
CA ALA A 6 10.77 -4.87 5.87
C ALA A 6 9.45 -4.09 5.70
N ALA A 7 9.14 -3.58 4.50
CA ALA A 7 7.86 -2.93 4.20
C ALA A 7 6.76 -3.92 3.79
N ALA A 8 7.07 -5.19 3.48
CA ALA A 8 6.07 -6.18 3.07
C ALA A 8 4.96 -6.40 4.12
N PRO A 9 5.26 -6.54 5.43
CA PRO A 9 4.22 -6.64 6.45
C PRO A 9 3.29 -5.41 6.52
N LEU A 10 3.82 -4.19 6.25
CA LEU A 10 3.02 -2.97 6.23
C LEU A 10 2.08 -2.95 5.02
N ALA A 11 2.59 -3.37 3.87
CA ALA A 11 1.79 -3.50 2.65
C ALA A 11 0.67 -4.53 2.83
N ALA A 12 0.97 -5.69 3.41
CA ALA A 12 -0.02 -6.72 3.70
C ALA A 12 -1.08 -6.23 4.69
N TYR A 13 -0.67 -5.57 5.77
CA TYR A 13 -1.59 -5.02 6.78
C TYR A 13 -2.53 -3.96 6.19
N PHE A 14 -1.99 -2.98 5.46
CA PHE A 14 -2.81 -1.99 4.76
C PHE A 14 -3.74 -2.65 3.75
N GLY A 15 -3.22 -3.59 2.94
CA GLY A 15 -3.97 -4.31 1.92
C GLY A 15 -5.15 -5.08 2.49
N TYR A 16 -4.99 -5.69 3.66
CA TYR A 16 -6.07 -6.38 4.36
C TYR A 16 -7.26 -5.47 4.65
N PHE A 17 -7.01 -4.25 5.15
CA PHE A 17 -8.11 -3.30 5.42
C PHE A 17 -8.62 -2.63 4.15
N ALA A 18 -7.73 -2.27 3.23
CA ALA A 18 -8.10 -1.66 1.96
C ALA A 18 -9.04 -2.56 1.14
N ALA A 19 -8.83 -3.88 1.15
CA ALA A 19 -9.69 -4.84 0.46
C ALA A 19 -11.14 -4.88 0.97
N LYS A 20 -11.38 -4.42 2.21
CA LYS A 20 -12.75 -4.31 2.76
C LYS A 20 -13.52 -3.12 2.16
N VAL A 21 -12.83 -2.06 1.74
CA VAL A 21 -13.44 -0.80 1.29
C VAL A 21 -13.21 -0.50 -0.19
N LEU A 22 -12.22 -1.12 -0.82
CA LEU A 22 -11.96 -1.02 -2.25
C LEU A 22 -12.39 -2.29 -3.00
N PRO A 23 -12.83 -2.19 -4.27
CA PRO A 23 -13.28 -3.35 -5.03
C PRO A 23 -12.16 -4.34 -5.33
N GLU A 24 -10.98 -3.83 -5.66
CA GLU A 24 -9.80 -4.63 -5.96
C GLU A 24 -8.56 -4.05 -5.31
N VAL A 25 -7.76 -4.94 -4.68
CA VAL A 25 -6.50 -4.59 -4.03
C VAL A 25 -5.50 -5.70 -4.32
N HIS A 26 -4.44 -5.36 -5.06
CA HIS A 26 -3.31 -6.25 -5.30
C HIS A 26 -2.17 -5.88 -4.37
N VAL A 27 -1.67 -6.84 -3.60
CA VAL A 27 -0.52 -6.67 -2.70
C VAL A 27 0.71 -7.30 -3.36
N LEU A 28 1.72 -6.48 -3.65
CA LEU A 28 2.99 -6.84 -4.24
C LEU A 28 4.03 -6.82 -3.10
N ASP A 29 4.26 -7.94 -2.46
CA ASP A 29 5.09 -8.07 -1.26
C ASP A 29 6.35 -8.93 -1.45
N HIS A 30 6.51 -9.48 -2.66
CA HIS A 30 7.68 -10.25 -3.07
C HIS A 30 8.38 -9.60 -4.26
N GLY A 31 9.71 -9.58 -4.24
CA GLY A 31 10.55 -9.11 -5.34
C GLY A 31 10.87 -10.22 -6.36
N GLY A 32 11.82 -9.92 -7.23
CA GLY A 32 12.27 -10.83 -8.29
C GLY A 32 11.47 -10.70 -9.57
N SER A 33 11.64 -11.63 -10.51
CA SER A 33 11.02 -11.57 -11.84
C SER A 33 9.48 -11.58 -11.80
N ALA A 34 8.90 -12.19 -10.79
CA ALA A 34 7.43 -12.24 -10.64
C ALA A 34 6.80 -10.87 -10.31
N LEU A 35 7.59 -9.91 -9.81
CA LEU A 35 7.07 -8.57 -9.47
C LEU A 35 6.54 -7.82 -10.69
N THR A 36 7.29 -7.85 -11.79
CA THR A 36 6.87 -7.25 -13.07
C THR A 36 5.60 -7.91 -13.60
N ASP A 37 5.54 -9.24 -13.61
CA ASP A 37 4.35 -9.98 -14.06
C ASP A 37 3.11 -9.61 -13.21
N GLN A 38 3.26 -9.52 -11.88
CA GLN A 38 2.18 -9.12 -10.98
C GLN A 38 1.72 -7.67 -11.21
N LEU A 39 2.66 -6.76 -11.50
CA LEU A 39 2.33 -5.37 -11.83
C LEU A 39 1.54 -5.28 -13.14
N GLU A 40 1.95 -6.02 -14.16
CA GLU A 40 1.23 -6.11 -15.43
C GLU A 40 -0.18 -6.70 -15.26
N GLN A 41 -0.31 -7.77 -14.46
CA GLN A 41 -1.60 -8.37 -14.13
C GLN A 41 -2.53 -7.40 -13.40
N ALA A 42 -2.01 -6.66 -12.40
CA ALA A 42 -2.78 -5.63 -11.70
C ALA A 42 -3.28 -4.54 -12.65
N ARG A 43 -2.42 -4.11 -13.58
CA ARG A 43 -2.82 -3.17 -14.65
C ARG A 43 -3.92 -3.72 -15.53
N ALA A 44 -3.76 -4.95 -16.00
CA ALA A 44 -4.75 -5.62 -16.86
C ALA A 44 -6.09 -5.79 -16.13
N ALA A 45 -6.07 -5.95 -14.80
CA ALA A 45 -7.26 -5.99 -13.96
C ALA A 45 -7.89 -4.61 -13.71
N GLY A 46 -7.29 -3.52 -14.23
CA GLY A 46 -7.87 -2.17 -14.14
C GLY A 46 -7.31 -1.30 -13.02
N ALA A 47 -6.17 -1.67 -12.43
CA ALA A 47 -5.50 -0.81 -11.46
C ALA A 47 -5.11 0.53 -12.10
N THR A 48 -5.46 1.64 -11.43
CA THR A 48 -5.18 3.02 -11.87
C THR A 48 -4.17 3.73 -10.98
N ALA A 49 -3.88 3.17 -9.81
CA ALA A 49 -2.95 3.78 -8.85
C ALA A 49 -2.10 2.71 -8.14
N MET A 50 -0.92 3.11 -7.70
CA MET A 50 -0.03 2.32 -6.86
C MET A 50 0.31 3.11 -5.59
N LEU A 51 0.10 2.50 -4.42
CA LEU A 51 0.76 2.93 -3.18
C LEU A 51 2.04 2.10 -3.00
N GLY A 52 3.20 2.75 -3.02
CA GLY A 52 4.48 2.13 -2.71
C GLY A 52 4.95 2.50 -1.31
N ILE A 53 5.16 1.52 -0.44
CA ILE A 53 5.78 1.71 0.88
C ILE A 53 7.27 1.37 0.73
N VAL A 54 8.11 2.42 0.70
CA VAL A 54 9.56 2.29 0.45
C VAL A 54 10.30 2.98 1.58
N LEU A 55 10.78 2.19 2.54
CA LEU A 55 11.41 2.64 3.78
C LEU A 55 12.93 2.43 3.76
N PRO A 56 13.69 2.94 4.74
CA PRO A 56 15.15 2.94 4.75
C PRO A 56 15.78 1.61 4.36
N ARG A 57 16.95 1.72 3.73
CA ARG A 57 17.61 0.73 2.86
C ARG A 57 16.73 0.41 1.66
N HIS A 58 16.20 1.47 1.02
CA HIS A 58 15.29 1.42 -0.11
C HIS A 58 15.65 0.29 -1.10
N PRO A 59 14.83 -0.76 -1.27
CA PRO A 59 15.15 -1.82 -2.22
C PRO A 59 15.15 -1.27 -3.66
N ARG A 60 16.17 -1.62 -4.44
CA ARG A 60 16.25 -1.18 -5.85
C ARG A 60 15.03 -1.65 -6.67
N GLU A 61 14.54 -2.84 -6.38
CA GLU A 61 13.34 -3.40 -7.02
C GLU A 61 12.09 -2.57 -6.72
N SER A 62 11.94 -2.04 -5.48
CA SER A 62 10.82 -1.14 -5.15
C SER A 62 10.87 0.12 -5.99
N LEU A 63 12.05 0.74 -6.12
CA LEU A 63 12.23 1.95 -6.93
C LEU A 63 11.96 1.69 -8.42
N ALA A 64 12.45 0.57 -8.94
CA ALA A 64 12.20 0.15 -10.33
C ALA A 64 10.70 -0.03 -10.57
N ALA A 65 9.99 -0.71 -9.67
CA ALA A 65 8.54 -0.94 -9.79
C ALA A 65 7.72 0.36 -9.72
N LEU A 66 8.12 1.35 -8.88
CA LEU A 66 7.47 2.67 -8.87
C LEU A 66 7.62 3.38 -10.23
N ARG A 67 8.84 3.39 -10.77
CA ARG A 67 9.12 4.00 -12.08
C ARG A 67 8.35 3.31 -13.21
N GLU A 68 8.31 2.00 -13.19
CA GLU A 68 7.57 1.18 -14.17
C GLU A 68 6.05 1.44 -14.09
N ALA A 69 5.49 1.44 -12.88
CA ALA A 69 4.07 1.75 -12.66
C ALA A 69 3.71 3.15 -13.20
N ARG A 70 4.56 4.16 -12.91
CA ARG A 70 4.36 5.53 -13.40
C ARG A 70 4.48 5.61 -14.92
N ALA A 71 5.49 4.98 -15.50
CA ALA A 71 5.66 4.92 -16.95
C ALA A 71 4.49 4.21 -17.66
N ALA A 72 3.87 3.27 -16.97
CA ALA A 72 2.67 2.57 -17.39
C ALA A 72 1.34 3.35 -17.19
N GLY A 73 1.42 4.60 -16.68
CA GLY A 73 0.28 5.49 -16.52
C GLY A 73 -0.49 5.35 -15.21
N LEU A 74 0.02 4.60 -14.23
CA LEU A 74 -0.58 4.58 -12.90
C LEU A 74 -0.22 5.84 -12.13
N THR A 75 -1.15 6.35 -11.33
CA THR A 75 -0.83 7.35 -10.30
C THR A 75 -0.04 6.69 -9.18
N VAL A 76 1.18 7.17 -8.95
CA VAL A 76 2.09 6.59 -7.95
C VAL A 76 2.10 7.46 -6.69
N VAL A 77 1.69 6.88 -5.57
CA VAL A 77 1.82 7.46 -4.23
C VAL A 77 2.93 6.72 -3.50
N ALA A 78 3.97 7.41 -3.06
CA ALA A 78 5.04 6.81 -2.26
C ALA A 78 4.89 7.19 -0.78
N LEU A 79 4.90 6.20 0.10
CA LEU A 79 5.08 6.39 1.53
C LEU A 79 6.54 6.06 1.86
N THR A 80 7.30 7.06 2.29
CA THR A 80 8.74 6.95 2.50
C THR A 80 9.22 7.78 3.69
N ASP A 81 10.48 7.63 4.06
CA ASP A 81 11.11 8.31 5.19
C ASP A 81 11.69 9.69 4.86
N SER A 82 11.72 10.06 3.57
CA SER A 82 12.23 11.34 3.09
C SER A 82 11.30 11.95 2.04
N PRO A 83 11.03 13.28 2.12
CA PRO A 83 10.25 13.97 1.10
C PRO A 83 11.06 14.30 -0.17
N ILE A 84 12.35 14.00 -0.18
CA ILE A 84 13.28 14.24 -1.29
C ILE A 84 14.09 12.99 -1.61
N GLY A 85 14.58 12.88 -2.84
CA GLY A 85 15.41 11.78 -3.29
C GLY A 85 14.70 10.85 -4.26
N GLU A 86 15.37 9.78 -4.68
CA GLU A 86 14.96 8.93 -5.80
C GLU A 86 13.55 8.32 -5.66
N VAL A 87 13.11 8.02 -4.42
CA VAL A 87 11.76 7.48 -4.17
C VAL A 87 10.71 8.57 -4.38
N ALA A 88 10.97 9.79 -3.86
CA ALA A 88 10.08 10.93 -4.06
C ALA A 88 9.99 11.33 -5.54
N ASP A 89 11.12 11.32 -6.25
CA ASP A 89 11.19 11.65 -7.68
C ASP A 89 10.44 10.62 -8.56
N ALA A 90 10.32 9.38 -8.09
CA ALA A 90 9.60 8.31 -8.78
C ALA A 90 8.08 8.33 -8.55
N ALA A 91 7.57 9.18 -7.65
CA ALA A 91 6.16 9.26 -7.30
C ALA A 91 5.50 10.54 -7.81
N ASP A 92 4.19 10.51 -7.97
CA ASP A 92 3.37 11.69 -8.24
C ASP A 92 2.99 12.40 -6.93
N VAL A 93 2.87 11.63 -5.85
CA VAL A 93 2.60 12.13 -4.49
C VAL A 93 3.51 11.41 -3.50
N THR A 94 4.15 12.18 -2.61
CA THR A 94 4.99 11.61 -1.55
C THR A 94 4.37 11.87 -0.19
N LEU A 95 4.13 10.80 0.56
CA LEU A 95 3.74 10.81 1.96
C LEU A 95 4.99 10.53 2.80
N HIS A 96 5.32 11.44 3.69
CA HIS A 96 6.56 11.38 4.46
C HIS A 96 6.31 11.01 5.92
N ALA A 97 6.96 9.94 6.39
CA ALA A 97 6.96 9.54 7.78
C ALA A 97 8.37 9.11 8.20
N ARG A 98 8.95 9.82 9.16
CA ARG A 98 10.29 9.52 9.65
C ARG A 98 10.39 8.13 10.27
N VAL A 99 11.44 7.42 9.89
CA VAL A 99 11.86 6.18 10.53
C VAL A 99 13.00 6.50 11.51
N SER A 100 12.87 6.03 12.76
CA SER A 100 13.86 6.34 13.78
C SER A 100 15.07 5.40 13.69
N PRO A 101 16.30 5.94 13.58
CA PRO A 101 17.52 5.12 13.54
C PRO A 101 18.05 4.77 14.96
N ARG A 102 17.28 5.06 16.02
CA ARG A 102 17.77 4.95 17.42
C ARG A 102 17.73 3.53 17.97
N LEU A 103 17.09 2.59 17.28
CA LEU A 103 17.02 1.19 17.65
C LEU A 103 17.94 0.37 16.74
N VAL A 104 18.22 -0.88 17.14
CA VAL A 104 18.98 -1.82 16.30
C VAL A 104 18.27 -2.06 14.97
N PHE A 105 16.94 -2.08 14.98
CA PHE A 105 16.12 -2.16 13.79
C PHE A 105 15.27 -0.90 13.65
N ASP A 106 14.94 -0.57 12.40
CA ASP A 106 14.11 0.58 12.08
C ASP A 106 12.70 0.44 12.67
N LEU A 107 12.21 1.52 13.31
CA LEU A 107 10.86 1.56 13.86
C LEU A 107 9.88 2.09 12.81
N HIS A 108 8.99 1.24 12.36
CA HIS A 108 8.00 1.56 11.31
C HIS A 108 6.63 2.03 11.84
N ALA A 109 6.53 2.41 13.13
CA ALA A 109 5.26 2.84 13.73
C ALA A 109 4.68 4.09 13.05
N ALA A 110 5.49 5.11 12.74
CA ALA A 110 5.03 6.32 12.08
C ALA A 110 4.59 6.06 10.63
N PRO A 111 5.35 5.34 9.77
CA PRO A 111 4.88 4.90 8.48
C PRO A 111 3.56 4.13 8.53
N MET A 112 3.40 3.19 9.47
CA MET A 112 2.17 2.43 9.66
C MET A 112 0.99 3.34 10.01
N ALA A 113 1.17 4.24 10.99
CA ALA A 113 0.15 5.20 11.39
C ALA A 113 -0.28 6.08 10.21
N LEU A 114 0.69 6.60 9.43
CA LEU A 114 0.40 7.43 8.25
C LEU A 114 -0.36 6.63 7.18
N ALA A 115 0.00 5.37 6.96
CA ALA A 115 -0.73 4.50 6.03
C ALA A 115 -2.19 4.33 6.46
N MET A 116 -2.47 4.14 7.75
CA MET A 116 -3.84 4.00 8.26
C MET A 116 -4.62 5.32 8.18
N VAL A 117 -3.97 6.48 8.39
CA VAL A 117 -4.58 7.80 8.16
C VAL A 117 -4.92 7.99 6.68
N LEU A 118 -4.05 7.57 5.77
CA LEU A 118 -4.36 7.57 4.34
C LEU A 118 -5.60 6.72 4.04
N LEU A 119 -5.67 5.52 4.59
CA LEU A 119 -6.83 4.64 4.39
C LEU A 119 -8.12 5.28 4.92
N GLN A 120 -8.07 5.92 6.10
CA GLN A 120 -9.21 6.67 6.62
C GLN A 120 -9.63 7.79 5.67
N ALA A 121 -8.69 8.59 5.17
CA ALA A 121 -8.99 9.65 4.20
C ALA A 121 -9.63 9.09 2.90
N MET A 122 -9.21 7.91 2.45
CA MET A 122 -9.84 7.23 1.30
C MET A 122 -11.28 6.79 1.61
N CYS A 123 -11.55 6.36 2.84
CA CYS A 123 -12.91 6.03 3.29
C CYS A 123 -13.79 7.29 3.34
N ASP A 124 -13.27 8.39 3.88
CA ASP A 124 -13.98 9.66 4.02
C ASP A 124 -14.28 10.30 2.65
N ALA A 125 -13.42 10.07 1.66
CA ALA A 125 -13.63 10.53 0.29
C ALA A 125 -14.77 9.80 -0.45
N ALA A 126 -15.23 8.64 0.05
CA ALA A 126 -16.29 7.84 -0.56
C ALA A 126 -17.16 7.13 0.50
N PRO A 127 -17.83 7.87 1.41
CA PRO A 127 -18.44 7.32 2.60
C PRO A 127 -19.55 6.29 2.29
N ALA A 128 -20.41 6.56 1.33
CA ALA A 128 -21.49 5.64 0.95
C ALA A 128 -20.96 4.30 0.42
N ARG A 129 -19.90 4.32 -0.41
CA ARG A 129 -19.25 3.09 -0.90
C ARG A 129 -18.60 2.33 0.24
N THR A 130 -17.88 3.05 1.11
CA THR A 130 -17.20 2.48 2.28
C THR A 130 -18.20 1.76 3.18
N GLN A 131 -19.29 2.43 3.55
CA GLN A 131 -20.34 1.85 4.40
C GLN A 131 -20.94 0.60 3.78
N ALA A 132 -21.40 0.65 2.53
CA ALA A 132 -21.99 -0.49 1.85
C ALA A 132 -21.07 -1.72 1.82
N ARG A 133 -19.75 -1.50 1.61
CA ARG A 133 -18.77 -2.59 1.59
C ARG A 133 -18.51 -3.17 2.99
N LEU A 134 -18.44 -2.33 4.01
CA LEU A 134 -18.27 -2.79 5.39
C LEU A 134 -19.49 -3.57 5.87
N GLU A 135 -20.70 -3.13 5.58
CA GLU A 135 -21.94 -3.86 5.87
C GLU A 135 -21.96 -5.24 5.18
N ALA A 136 -21.54 -5.30 3.92
CA ALA A 136 -21.43 -6.57 3.18
C ALA A 136 -20.37 -7.50 3.79
N PHE A 137 -19.24 -6.95 4.25
CA PHE A 137 -18.21 -7.70 4.96
C PHE A 137 -18.75 -8.26 6.28
N ASP A 138 -19.41 -7.44 7.11
CA ASP A 138 -19.95 -7.82 8.41
C ASP A 138 -21.03 -8.91 8.26
N ALA A 139 -21.93 -8.76 7.30
CA ALA A 139 -22.92 -9.77 6.98
C ALA A 139 -22.27 -11.11 6.54
N SER A 140 -21.20 -11.05 5.77
CA SER A 140 -20.43 -12.24 5.37
C SER A 140 -19.69 -12.86 6.55
N ALA A 141 -19.09 -12.05 7.41
CA ALA A 141 -18.38 -12.50 8.60
C ALA A 141 -19.32 -13.21 9.59
N ALA A 142 -20.49 -12.62 9.82
CA ALA A 142 -21.52 -13.21 10.68
C ALA A 142 -22.02 -14.58 10.16
N ARG A 143 -22.28 -14.69 8.85
CA ARG A 143 -22.70 -15.98 8.26
C ARG A 143 -21.65 -17.09 8.40
N ARG A 144 -20.37 -16.72 8.49
CA ARG A 144 -19.23 -17.66 8.59
C ARG A 144 -18.73 -17.85 10.02
N ASP A 145 -19.34 -17.17 10.99
CA ASP A 145 -18.93 -17.20 12.40
C ASP A 145 -17.43 -16.91 12.59
N LEU A 146 -16.96 -15.82 11.92
CA LEU A 146 -15.53 -15.53 11.86
C LEU A 146 -14.95 -14.94 13.14
N PHE A 147 -15.77 -14.32 13.98
CA PHE A 147 -15.32 -13.61 15.18
C PHE A 147 -16.07 -14.15 16.41
N LEU A 148 -15.34 -14.28 17.51
CA LEU A 148 -15.95 -14.53 18.81
C LEU A 148 -16.77 -13.29 19.21
N THR A 149 -18.01 -13.48 19.58
CA THR A 149 -18.93 -12.45 20.10
C THR A 149 -18.94 -12.43 21.61
#